data_51a1158f59acb860ed1b852c65911171
#
_entry.id   51a1158f59acb860ed1b852c65911171
#
_cell.length_a   1.000
_cell.length_b   1.000
_cell.length_c   1.000
_cell.angle_alpha   90.00
_cell.angle_beta   90.00
_cell.angle_gamma   90.00
#
_symmetry.space_group_name_H-M   'P 1'
#
loop_
_entity.id
_entity.type
_entity.pdbx_description
1 polymer ?
#
loop_
_entity_poly.entity_id
_entity_poly.type
_entity_poly.pdbx_seq_one_letter_code
_entity_poly.pdbx_strand_id
1 'polypeptide(L)'
;MSRNRHLLCPQDMSLPGFSTTPASARIGASLDISVIGAGGAIGREIVAQLVAGRVLKPTERLQLVGKRGGASERVLYGLRSDLTDAYAENAPQMDIALGPEEVVGDVIVMAAGATPGPSAGGGTMSRDDVAHANLPVFAAHARALAAHGQGHEVVLMVTNPVELGVAVMARELGARRVIGIGAYSDSLRFRREIAADLGVPRQLVSGYVAGEHGANLVPLWSSVRVYGLNDGETADAVDTLRGGGRLTDYPDRVASARESIQHLVHTETCAAFEAVETFPPDIRVQLRPELTHLSGSRTVMATANVTVDMVRQMMEGREMSVAGQVMLEGEGVYGIRGVLGLPLLASNQGVVRVLSPPLWQEEARALHEAAAAITEKVNRWQAAHQVSV
;
A
#
# COMPACT_ATOMS: atom_id res chain seq x y z
N MET A 1 -42.86 4.64 27.53
CA MET A 1 -41.73 5.24 28.28
C MET A 1 -40.56 5.39 27.32
N SER A 2 -40.45 6.60 26.80
CA SER A 2 -39.45 6.99 25.80
C SER A 2 -38.09 7.16 26.45
N ARG A 3 -37.05 6.47 25.99
CA ARG A 3 -35.65 6.78 26.35
C ARG A 3 -34.98 7.44 25.18
N ASN A 4 -34.93 8.76 25.20
CA ASN A 4 -34.06 9.57 24.36
C ASN A 4 -32.61 9.18 24.63
N ARG A 5 -31.94 8.60 23.65
CA ARG A 5 -30.48 8.57 23.60
C ARG A 5 -30.02 9.77 22.80
N HIS A 6 -29.56 10.80 23.52
CA HIS A 6 -28.79 11.87 22.90
C HIS A 6 -27.48 11.30 22.38
N LEU A 7 -27.35 11.23 21.05
CA LEU A 7 -26.05 11.11 20.40
C LEU A 7 -25.29 12.39 20.63
N LEU A 8 -24.32 12.35 21.54
CA LEU A 8 -23.32 13.41 21.67
C LEU A 8 -22.44 13.35 20.41
N CYS A 9 -22.53 14.42 19.62
CA CYS A 9 -21.57 14.70 18.57
C CYS A 9 -20.17 14.78 19.21
N PRO A 10 -19.13 14.07 18.71
CA PRO A 10 -17.79 14.26 19.23
C PRO A 10 -17.34 15.68 18.90
N GLN A 11 -17.14 16.47 19.93
CA GLN A 11 -16.52 17.80 19.82
C GLN A 11 -15.11 17.63 19.25
N ASP A 12 -14.70 18.56 18.40
CA ASP A 12 -13.40 18.74 17.82
C ASP A 12 -12.25 18.26 18.71
N MET A 13 -11.71 17.09 18.43
CA MET A 13 -10.41 16.68 18.95
C MET A 13 -9.34 17.21 18.00
N SER A 14 -8.98 18.47 18.15
CA SER A 14 -7.76 19.02 17.56
C SER A 14 -6.56 18.35 18.24
N LEU A 15 -5.80 17.57 17.48
CA LEU A 15 -4.56 16.97 17.96
C LEU A 15 -3.54 18.07 18.28
N PRO A 16 -2.93 18.11 19.49
CA PRO A 16 -1.84 19.03 19.76
C PRO A 16 -0.66 18.72 18.83
N GLY A 17 -0.18 19.74 18.14
CA GLY A 17 0.93 19.65 17.17
C GLY A 17 0.53 19.63 15.71
N PHE A 18 -0.74 19.44 15.38
CA PHE A 18 -1.22 19.58 14.01
C PHE A 18 -1.82 20.99 13.82
N SER A 19 -1.09 21.85 13.13
CA SER A 19 -1.63 23.12 12.66
C SER A 19 -2.90 22.87 11.85
N THR A 20 -4.03 23.40 12.30
CA THR A 20 -5.33 23.33 11.59
C THR A 20 -5.43 24.32 10.43
N THR A 21 -4.32 24.86 9.96
CA THR A 21 -4.33 25.60 8.70
C THR A 21 -4.54 24.57 7.61
N PRO A 22 -5.69 24.53 6.90
CA PRO A 22 -5.84 23.68 5.76
C PRO A 22 -4.78 24.14 4.76
N ALA A 23 -3.80 23.28 4.49
CA ALA A 23 -2.97 23.48 3.34
C ALA A 23 -3.94 23.50 2.16
N SER A 24 -4.07 24.67 1.51
CA SER A 24 -4.99 24.81 0.38
C SER A 24 -4.60 23.75 -0.64
N ALA A 25 -5.48 22.79 -0.87
CA ALA A 25 -5.29 21.81 -1.92
C ALA A 25 -4.88 22.57 -3.18
N ARG A 26 -3.80 22.16 -3.84
CA ARG A 26 -3.41 22.73 -5.13
C ARG A 26 -4.40 22.25 -6.19
N ILE A 27 -5.64 22.72 -6.08
CA ILE A 27 -6.72 22.43 -7.03
C ILE A 27 -6.35 23.12 -8.34
N GLY A 28 -6.14 22.33 -9.39
CA GLY A 28 -5.83 22.83 -10.73
C GLY A 28 -4.37 23.15 -11.01
N ALA A 29 -3.44 22.92 -10.08
CA ALA A 29 -2.00 22.93 -10.40
C ALA A 29 -1.66 21.67 -11.20
N SER A 30 -0.82 21.82 -12.23
CA SER A 30 -0.18 20.69 -12.90
C SER A 30 0.76 20.00 -11.91
N LEU A 31 0.62 18.68 -11.75
CA LEU A 31 1.49 17.88 -10.89
C LEU A 31 2.39 17.02 -11.76
N ASP A 32 3.66 16.99 -11.42
CA ASP A 32 4.65 16.12 -12.05
C ASP A 32 4.75 14.79 -11.28
N ILE A 33 4.92 13.69 -11.99
CA ILE A 33 5.07 12.36 -11.40
C ILE A 33 6.46 11.81 -11.69
N SER A 34 7.15 11.30 -10.67
CA SER A 34 8.35 10.50 -10.83
C SER A 34 8.12 9.05 -10.43
N VAL A 35 8.45 8.10 -11.30
CA VAL A 35 8.40 6.66 -11.01
C VAL A 35 9.81 6.13 -10.83
N ILE A 36 10.23 5.94 -9.58
CA ILE A 36 11.55 5.40 -9.23
C ILE A 36 11.51 3.88 -9.40
N GLY A 37 12.42 3.35 -10.22
CA GLY A 37 12.39 1.94 -10.61
C GLY A 37 11.51 1.65 -11.83
N ALA A 38 11.28 2.65 -12.68
CA ALA A 38 10.44 2.55 -13.87
C ALA A 38 10.87 1.43 -14.86
N GLY A 39 12.13 1.01 -14.84
CA GLY A 39 12.63 -0.12 -15.64
C GLY A 39 12.30 -1.52 -15.09
N GLY A 40 11.85 -1.62 -13.82
CA GLY A 40 11.44 -2.89 -13.19
C GLY A 40 10.07 -3.35 -13.64
N ALA A 41 9.68 -4.59 -13.34
CA ALA A 41 8.40 -5.16 -13.78
C ALA A 41 7.20 -4.32 -13.29
N ILE A 42 7.17 -3.98 -11.99
CA ILE A 42 6.08 -3.17 -11.39
C ILE A 42 6.16 -1.73 -11.92
N GLY A 43 7.36 -1.12 -11.96
CA GLY A 43 7.52 0.25 -12.44
C GLY A 43 7.11 0.44 -13.89
N ARG A 44 7.46 -0.48 -14.79
CA ARG A 44 7.01 -0.47 -16.19
C ARG A 44 5.50 -0.55 -16.32
N GLU A 45 4.88 -1.43 -15.54
CA GLU A 45 3.43 -1.59 -15.53
C GLU A 45 2.72 -0.34 -15.01
N ILE A 46 3.25 0.30 -13.93
CA ILE A 46 2.74 1.58 -13.44
C ILE A 46 2.82 2.64 -14.53
N VAL A 47 3.98 2.80 -15.16
CA VAL A 47 4.19 3.78 -16.25
C VAL A 47 3.22 3.52 -17.40
N ALA A 48 3.11 2.26 -17.84
CA ALA A 48 2.19 1.89 -18.93
C ALA A 48 0.73 2.21 -18.58
N GLN A 49 0.28 1.89 -17.37
CA GLN A 49 -1.09 2.20 -16.94
C GLN A 49 -1.34 3.70 -16.75
N LEU A 50 -0.36 4.48 -16.29
CA LEU A 50 -0.47 5.95 -16.18
C LEU A 50 -0.69 6.57 -17.56
N VAL A 51 0.06 6.13 -18.57
CA VAL A 51 -0.04 6.66 -19.95
C VAL A 51 -1.31 6.15 -20.63
N ALA A 52 -1.55 4.83 -20.64
CA ALA A 52 -2.73 4.23 -21.26
C ALA A 52 -4.04 4.71 -20.63
N GLY A 53 -4.06 4.89 -19.31
CA GLY A 53 -5.19 5.41 -18.55
C GLY A 53 -5.38 6.92 -18.65
N ARG A 54 -4.51 7.63 -19.36
CA ARG A 54 -4.52 9.10 -19.50
C ARG A 54 -4.62 9.80 -18.14
N VAL A 55 -3.84 9.31 -17.17
CA VAL A 55 -3.82 9.88 -15.83
C VAL A 55 -3.15 11.25 -15.81
N LEU A 56 -2.15 11.43 -16.69
CA LEU A 56 -1.50 12.70 -16.93
C LEU A 56 -1.97 13.30 -18.26
N LYS A 57 -2.07 14.62 -18.29
CA LYS A 57 -2.30 15.38 -19.52
C LYS A 57 -1.02 15.44 -20.36
N PRO A 58 -1.10 15.71 -21.69
CA PRO A 58 0.08 15.87 -22.53
C PRO A 58 1.02 16.99 -22.09
N THR A 59 0.55 17.95 -21.30
CA THR A 59 1.32 19.08 -20.76
C THR A 59 1.94 18.78 -19.40
N GLU A 60 1.62 17.66 -18.78
CA GLU A 60 2.15 17.23 -17.49
C GLU A 60 3.35 16.31 -17.69
N ARG A 61 4.19 16.20 -16.67
CA ARG A 61 5.46 15.46 -16.75
C ARG A 61 5.37 14.11 -16.07
N LEU A 62 5.88 13.08 -16.76
CA LEU A 62 6.13 11.75 -16.22
C LEU A 62 7.63 11.47 -16.30
N GLN A 63 8.32 11.45 -15.15
CA GLN A 63 9.74 11.15 -15.08
C GLN A 63 9.97 9.67 -14.81
N LEU A 64 10.73 9.02 -15.69
CA LEU A 64 11.14 7.62 -15.57
C LEU A 64 12.49 7.57 -14.86
N VAL A 65 12.52 7.10 -13.61
CA VAL A 65 13.73 7.11 -12.80
C VAL A 65 14.34 5.72 -12.70
N GLY A 66 15.64 5.63 -12.96
CA GLY A 66 16.39 4.39 -12.87
C GLY A 66 17.83 4.61 -12.43
N LYS A 67 18.67 3.61 -12.68
CA LYS A 67 20.07 3.63 -12.31
C LYS A 67 20.94 3.84 -13.56
N ARG A 68 21.91 4.75 -13.47
CA ARG A 68 22.89 5.00 -14.52
C ARG A 68 23.70 3.75 -14.85
N GLY A 69 23.90 3.52 -16.12
CA GLY A 69 24.67 2.40 -16.67
C GLY A 69 23.88 1.08 -16.74
N GLY A 70 24.29 0.22 -17.64
CA GLY A 70 23.78 -1.14 -17.75
C GLY A 70 22.37 -1.30 -18.34
N ALA A 71 21.71 -2.37 -17.93
CA ALA A 71 20.42 -2.76 -18.48
C ALA A 71 19.27 -1.81 -18.08
N SER A 72 19.30 -1.28 -16.86
CA SER A 72 18.24 -0.39 -16.36
C SER A 72 18.12 0.87 -17.23
N GLU A 73 19.22 1.54 -17.50
CA GLU A 73 19.24 2.74 -18.33
C GLU A 73 18.70 2.47 -19.74
N ARG A 74 19.20 1.41 -20.41
CA ARG A 74 18.73 1.04 -21.77
C ARG A 74 17.24 0.77 -21.81
N VAL A 75 16.71 0.08 -20.80
CA VAL A 75 15.27 -0.21 -20.70
C VAL A 75 14.44 1.06 -20.61
N LEU A 76 14.89 2.08 -19.86
CA LEU A 76 14.14 3.33 -19.73
C LEU A 76 14.04 4.11 -21.05
N TYR A 77 15.12 4.17 -21.81
CA TYR A 77 15.10 4.83 -23.13
C TYR A 77 14.19 4.08 -24.12
N GLY A 78 14.25 2.74 -24.13
CA GLY A 78 13.35 1.92 -24.94
C GLY A 78 11.89 2.09 -24.56
N LEU A 79 11.58 2.01 -23.24
CA LEU A 79 10.24 2.20 -22.73
C LEU A 79 9.65 3.57 -23.08
N ARG A 80 10.45 4.65 -22.92
CA ARG A 80 10.02 5.99 -23.29
C ARG A 80 9.71 6.07 -24.78
N SER A 81 10.59 5.54 -25.63
CA SER A 81 10.39 5.54 -27.10
C SER A 81 9.11 4.80 -27.49
N ASP A 82 8.94 3.59 -26.99
CA ASP A 82 7.78 2.74 -27.28
C ASP A 82 6.45 3.40 -26.86
N LEU A 83 6.41 3.97 -25.64
CA LEU A 83 5.22 4.69 -25.15
C LEU A 83 4.94 5.97 -25.94
N THR A 84 5.98 6.71 -26.36
CA THR A 84 5.81 7.90 -27.17
C THR A 84 5.25 7.55 -28.54
N ASP A 85 5.70 6.46 -29.16
CA ASP A 85 5.18 6.00 -30.44
C ASP A 85 3.73 5.45 -30.29
N ALA A 86 3.47 4.65 -29.27
CA ALA A 86 2.16 4.05 -29.03
C ALA A 86 1.07 5.09 -28.72
N TYR A 87 1.42 6.17 -28.04
CA TYR A 87 0.49 7.22 -27.56
C TYR A 87 0.87 8.60 -28.09
N ALA A 88 1.31 8.71 -29.35
CA ALA A 88 1.91 9.87 -29.96
C ALA A 88 1.14 11.21 -29.76
N GLU A 89 -0.20 11.16 -29.73
CA GLU A 89 -1.02 12.35 -29.56
C GLU A 89 -1.40 12.65 -28.09
N ASN A 90 -1.22 11.67 -27.19
CA ASN A 90 -1.76 11.76 -25.83
C ASN A 90 -0.72 11.48 -24.73
N ALA A 91 0.50 11.10 -25.11
CA ALA A 91 1.57 10.83 -24.13
C ALA A 91 1.91 12.13 -23.36
N PRO A 92 2.11 12.04 -22.04
CA PRO A 92 2.65 13.17 -21.27
C PRO A 92 4.10 13.47 -21.69
N GLN A 93 4.65 14.58 -21.21
CA GLN A 93 6.06 14.86 -21.39
C GLN A 93 6.88 13.85 -20.56
N MET A 94 7.63 12.98 -21.25
CA MET A 94 8.41 11.94 -20.59
C MET A 94 9.91 12.26 -20.62
N ASP A 95 10.53 12.35 -19.44
CA ASP A 95 11.99 12.45 -19.29
C ASP A 95 12.55 11.29 -18.46
N ILE A 96 13.88 11.18 -18.43
CA ILE A 96 14.61 10.12 -17.76
C ILE A 96 15.57 10.74 -16.75
N ALA A 97 15.52 10.23 -15.51
CA ALA A 97 16.50 10.51 -14.47
C ALA A 97 17.28 9.23 -14.15
N LEU A 98 18.58 9.35 -13.92
CA LEU A 98 19.49 8.22 -13.70
C LEU A 98 20.20 8.28 -12.34
N GLY A 99 19.79 9.21 -11.50
CA GLY A 99 20.27 9.37 -10.12
C GLY A 99 19.16 9.87 -9.18
N PRO A 100 19.27 9.59 -7.88
CA PRO A 100 18.29 10.04 -6.89
C PRO A 100 18.17 11.57 -6.80
N GLU A 101 19.26 12.30 -7.08
CA GLU A 101 19.35 13.76 -7.07
C GLU A 101 18.62 14.43 -8.24
N GLU A 102 18.29 13.67 -9.28
CA GLU A 102 17.60 14.14 -10.48
C GLU A 102 16.06 14.03 -10.37
N VAL A 103 15.53 13.50 -9.26
CA VAL A 103 14.09 13.29 -9.05
C VAL A 103 13.39 14.62 -8.76
N VAL A 104 12.34 14.93 -9.52
CA VAL A 104 11.67 16.26 -9.49
C VAL A 104 10.14 16.20 -9.40
N GLY A 105 9.51 15.04 -9.34
CA GLY A 105 8.04 14.92 -9.31
C GLY A 105 7.43 15.40 -7.99
N ASP A 106 6.22 15.96 -8.06
CA ASP A 106 5.40 16.31 -6.88
C ASP A 106 4.84 15.04 -6.21
N VAL A 107 4.49 14.03 -7.02
CA VAL A 107 4.11 12.69 -6.56
C VAL A 107 5.19 11.70 -7.00
N ILE A 108 5.79 11.05 -6.03
CA ILE A 108 6.90 10.13 -6.24
C ILE A 108 6.43 8.70 -5.95
N VAL A 109 6.51 7.84 -6.95
CA VAL A 109 6.22 6.41 -6.80
C VAL A 109 7.53 5.67 -6.57
N MET A 110 7.74 5.14 -5.37
CA MET A 110 8.94 4.39 -5.01
C MET A 110 8.74 2.89 -5.29
N ALA A 111 9.07 2.47 -6.51
CA ALA A 111 8.98 1.08 -6.98
C ALA A 111 10.35 0.43 -7.26
N ALA A 112 11.46 1.10 -6.85
CA ALA A 112 12.80 0.56 -6.99
C ALA A 112 13.18 -0.34 -5.82
N GLY A 113 13.83 -1.45 -6.14
CA GLY A 113 14.39 -2.39 -5.15
C GLY A 113 14.37 -3.83 -5.62
N ALA A 114 15.00 -4.69 -4.86
CA ALA A 114 14.92 -6.13 -5.02
C ALA A 114 13.51 -6.63 -4.65
N THR A 115 13.06 -7.64 -5.36
CA THR A 115 11.81 -8.36 -5.05
C THR A 115 12.10 -9.83 -4.83
N PRO A 116 11.37 -10.53 -3.94
CA PRO A 116 11.52 -11.96 -3.81
C PRO A 116 11.41 -12.65 -5.17
N GLY A 117 12.33 -13.52 -5.48
CA GLY A 117 12.37 -14.25 -6.75
C GLY A 117 13.36 -15.40 -6.63
N PRO A 118 13.40 -16.32 -7.61
CA PRO A 118 14.44 -17.33 -7.64
C PRO A 118 15.80 -16.64 -7.64
N SER A 119 16.63 -16.96 -6.66
CA SER A 119 18.03 -16.55 -6.67
C SER A 119 18.81 -17.33 -7.70
N ALA A 120 19.93 -16.79 -8.16
CA ALA A 120 20.82 -17.50 -9.08
C ALA A 120 21.33 -18.86 -8.54
N GLY A 121 21.14 -19.14 -7.24
CA GLY A 121 21.45 -20.40 -6.57
C GLY A 121 20.25 -21.31 -6.30
N GLY A 122 19.06 -21.05 -6.87
CA GLY A 122 17.88 -21.90 -6.75
C GLY A 122 17.05 -21.71 -5.47
N GLY A 123 17.42 -20.77 -4.58
CA GLY A 123 16.65 -20.40 -3.39
C GLY A 123 15.77 -19.17 -3.62
N THR A 124 14.76 -18.99 -2.78
CA THR A 124 13.97 -17.74 -2.75
C THR A 124 14.60 -16.80 -1.71
N MET A 125 14.80 -15.53 -2.07
CA MET A 125 15.27 -14.52 -1.11
C MET A 125 14.29 -14.43 0.07
N SER A 126 14.82 -14.47 1.29
CA SER A 126 14.02 -14.25 2.48
C SER A 126 13.54 -12.80 2.56
N ARG A 127 12.54 -12.53 3.41
CA ARG A 127 12.07 -11.14 3.65
C ARG A 127 13.18 -10.26 4.24
N ASP A 128 14.06 -10.86 5.07
CA ASP A 128 15.21 -10.16 5.65
C ASP A 128 16.27 -9.84 4.57
N ASP A 129 16.55 -10.74 3.64
CA ASP A 129 17.47 -10.49 2.52
C ASP A 129 16.97 -9.35 1.64
N VAL A 130 15.66 -9.33 1.35
CA VAL A 130 15.02 -8.25 0.58
C VAL A 130 15.11 -6.93 1.33
N ALA A 131 14.90 -6.92 2.65
CA ALA A 131 15.02 -5.72 3.48
C ALA A 131 16.45 -5.17 3.46
N HIS A 132 17.45 -6.02 3.62
CA HIS A 132 18.87 -5.62 3.56
C HIS A 132 19.28 -5.08 2.19
N ALA A 133 18.78 -5.68 1.11
CA ALA A 133 19.04 -5.21 -0.25
C ALA A 133 18.38 -3.86 -0.55
N ASN A 134 17.19 -3.59 0.00
CA ASN A 134 16.39 -2.42 -0.31
C ASN A 134 16.69 -1.22 0.61
N LEU A 135 17.14 -1.45 1.83
CA LEU A 135 17.43 -0.37 2.79
C LEU A 135 18.40 0.70 2.24
N PRO A 136 19.55 0.35 1.60
CA PRO A 136 20.43 1.37 1.00
C PRO A 136 19.76 2.16 -0.11
N VAL A 137 18.90 1.50 -0.91
CA VAL A 137 18.17 2.16 -2.00
C VAL A 137 17.18 3.18 -1.43
N PHE A 138 16.40 2.79 -0.42
CA PHE A 138 15.47 3.70 0.26
C PHE A 138 16.20 4.88 0.90
N ALA A 139 17.30 4.62 1.62
CA ALA A 139 18.08 5.66 2.27
C ALA A 139 18.72 6.65 1.28
N ALA A 140 19.21 6.17 0.14
CA ALA A 140 19.79 7.03 -0.89
C ALA A 140 18.76 8.01 -1.47
N HIS A 141 17.56 7.49 -1.83
CA HIS A 141 16.49 8.34 -2.36
C HIS A 141 15.90 9.28 -1.29
N ALA A 142 15.74 8.80 -0.04
CA ALA A 142 15.25 9.63 1.05
C ALA A 142 16.16 10.85 1.30
N ARG A 143 17.49 10.62 1.40
CA ARG A 143 18.47 11.70 1.58
C ARG A 143 18.53 12.66 0.40
N ALA A 144 18.49 12.12 -0.84
CA ALA A 144 18.50 12.95 -2.02
C ALA A 144 17.26 13.85 -2.11
N LEU A 145 16.07 13.31 -1.84
CA LEU A 145 14.84 14.08 -1.81
C LEU A 145 14.83 15.12 -0.69
N ALA A 146 15.37 14.80 0.48
CA ALA A 146 15.49 15.77 1.57
C ALA A 146 16.46 16.90 1.23
N ALA A 147 17.54 16.62 0.48
CA ALA A 147 18.56 17.59 0.13
C ALA A 147 18.23 18.44 -1.11
N HIS A 148 17.58 17.86 -2.11
CA HIS A 148 17.39 18.45 -3.44
C HIS A 148 15.92 18.66 -3.82
N GLY A 149 14.97 18.06 -3.08
CA GLY A 149 13.55 18.23 -3.30
C GLY A 149 13.05 19.63 -2.93
N GLN A 150 11.81 19.91 -3.30
CA GLN A 150 11.16 21.19 -3.04
C GLN A 150 10.45 21.24 -1.67
N GLY A 151 10.42 20.11 -0.94
CA GLY A 151 9.88 20.01 0.41
C GLY A 151 8.36 19.80 0.48
N HIS A 152 7.71 19.51 -0.64
CA HIS A 152 6.27 19.24 -0.68
C HIS A 152 5.90 17.89 -1.33
N GLU A 153 6.90 17.14 -1.82
CA GLU A 153 6.71 15.89 -2.52
C GLU A 153 5.99 14.86 -1.64
N VAL A 154 5.10 14.11 -2.26
CA VAL A 154 4.43 12.97 -1.61
C VAL A 154 4.98 11.68 -2.19
N VAL A 155 5.44 10.80 -1.31
CA VAL A 155 6.01 9.49 -1.69
C VAL A 155 4.96 8.38 -1.49
N LEU A 156 4.62 7.69 -2.56
CA LEU A 156 3.89 6.43 -2.53
C LEU A 156 4.88 5.26 -2.49
N MET A 157 5.01 4.62 -1.35
CA MET A 157 5.91 3.48 -1.16
C MET A 157 5.26 2.19 -1.67
N VAL A 158 5.85 1.62 -2.72
CA VAL A 158 5.39 0.40 -3.39
C VAL A 158 6.27 -0.80 -3.07
N THR A 159 7.59 -0.57 -3.00
CA THR A 159 8.58 -1.63 -2.80
C THR A 159 8.53 -2.22 -1.40
N ASN A 160 8.56 -3.55 -1.33
CA ASN A 160 8.61 -4.30 -0.07
C ASN A 160 10.05 -4.38 0.51
N PRO A 161 10.21 -4.48 1.85
CA PRO A 161 9.15 -4.33 2.86
C PRO A 161 8.64 -2.89 2.93
N VAL A 162 7.36 -2.71 2.70
CA VAL A 162 6.77 -1.37 2.61
C VAL A 162 6.90 -0.59 3.92
N GLU A 163 6.81 -1.27 5.05
CA GLU A 163 6.98 -0.68 6.39
C GLU A 163 8.39 -0.12 6.60
N LEU A 164 9.42 -0.85 6.13
CA LEU A 164 10.80 -0.37 6.17
C LEU A 164 10.97 0.88 5.30
N GLY A 165 10.43 0.85 4.07
CA GLY A 165 10.48 1.98 3.16
C GLY A 165 9.80 3.21 3.74
N VAL A 166 8.60 3.06 4.33
CA VAL A 166 7.90 4.15 5.01
C VAL A 166 8.72 4.68 6.18
N ALA A 167 9.30 3.80 7.02
CA ALA A 167 10.11 4.22 8.16
C ALA A 167 11.32 5.05 7.74
N VAL A 168 12.02 4.64 6.68
CA VAL A 168 13.23 5.32 6.18
C VAL A 168 12.88 6.65 5.53
N MET A 169 11.89 6.66 4.63
CA MET A 169 11.47 7.88 3.91
C MET A 169 10.85 8.91 4.86
N ALA A 170 9.98 8.47 5.78
CA ALA A 170 9.29 9.39 6.71
C ALA A 170 10.25 10.08 7.69
N ARG A 171 11.38 9.44 8.05
CA ARG A 171 12.40 10.04 8.90
C ARG A 171 13.04 11.27 8.24
N GLU A 172 13.30 11.22 6.94
CA GLU A 172 13.95 12.30 6.20
C GLU A 172 12.95 13.34 5.67
N LEU A 173 11.75 12.88 5.26
CA LEU A 173 10.79 13.74 4.55
C LEU A 173 9.63 14.22 5.45
N GLY A 174 9.44 13.58 6.60
CA GLY A 174 8.30 13.80 7.50
C GLY A 174 7.16 12.80 7.29
N ALA A 175 6.51 12.42 8.40
CA ALA A 175 5.50 11.36 8.45
C ALA A 175 4.32 11.56 7.49
N ARG A 176 3.90 12.81 7.28
CA ARG A 176 2.73 13.14 6.45
C ARG A 176 2.95 12.98 4.96
N ARG A 177 4.20 12.95 4.50
CA ARG A 177 4.55 12.91 3.08
C ARG A 177 4.81 11.51 2.53
N VAL A 178 4.67 10.47 3.35
CA VAL A 178 4.98 9.11 2.95
C VAL A 178 3.81 8.18 3.26
N ILE A 179 3.31 7.50 2.21
CA ILE A 179 2.19 6.58 2.30
C ILE A 179 2.59 5.26 1.65
N GLY A 180 2.54 4.15 2.38
CA GLY A 180 2.68 2.82 1.82
C GLY A 180 1.37 2.31 1.24
N ILE A 181 1.42 1.68 0.07
CA ILE A 181 0.21 1.22 -0.65
C ILE A 181 -0.29 -0.17 -0.21
N GLY A 182 0.45 -0.86 0.65
CA GLY A 182 0.18 -2.26 1.00
C GLY A 182 -1.21 -2.47 1.60
N ALA A 183 -1.54 -1.72 2.65
CA ALA A 183 -2.84 -1.81 3.31
C ALA A 183 -4.01 -1.42 2.39
N TYR A 184 -3.79 -0.53 1.41
CA TYR A 184 -4.80 -0.24 0.40
C TYR A 184 -5.06 -1.44 -0.50
N SER A 185 -3.99 -2.07 -0.98
CA SER A 185 -4.09 -3.31 -1.77
C SER A 185 -4.86 -4.41 -1.03
N ASP A 186 -4.54 -4.61 0.25
CA ASP A 186 -5.18 -5.63 1.09
C ASP A 186 -6.67 -5.29 1.35
N SER A 187 -6.97 -4.01 1.58
CA SER A 187 -8.36 -3.54 1.75
C SER A 187 -9.21 -3.73 0.49
N LEU A 188 -8.64 -3.49 -0.70
CA LEU A 188 -9.35 -3.72 -1.95
C LEU A 188 -9.63 -5.21 -2.18
N ARG A 189 -8.70 -6.10 -1.78
CA ARG A 189 -8.92 -7.55 -1.80
C ARG A 189 -10.03 -7.93 -0.82
N PHE A 190 -9.97 -7.44 0.41
CA PHE A 190 -10.97 -7.73 1.44
C PHE A 190 -12.39 -7.36 1.00
N ARG A 191 -12.57 -6.15 0.47
CA ARG A 191 -13.85 -5.70 -0.09
C ARG A 191 -14.33 -6.60 -1.24
N ARG A 192 -13.42 -7.04 -2.10
CA ARG A 192 -13.74 -7.95 -3.21
C ARG A 192 -14.22 -9.30 -2.71
N GLU A 193 -13.53 -9.89 -1.73
CA GLU A 193 -13.90 -11.19 -1.18
C GLU A 193 -15.27 -11.14 -0.47
N ILE A 194 -15.51 -10.10 0.32
CA ILE A 194 -16.81 -9.88 0.96
C ILE A 194 -17.91 -9.72 -0.08
N ALA A 195 -17.69 -8.90 -1.09
CA ALA A 195 -18.67 -8.65 -2.14
C ALA A 195 -19.01 -9.91 -2.94
N ALA A 196 -18.01 -10.76 -3.21
CA ALA A 196 -18.21 -12.04 -3.90
C ALA A 196 -19.09 -12.99 -3.10
N ASP A 197 -18.85 -13.14 -1.79
CA ASP A 197 -19.66 -14.01 -0.93
C ASP A 197 -21.09 -13.49 -0.73
N LEU A 198 -21.27 -12.17 -0.71
CA LEU A 198 -22.60 -11.55 -0.60
C LEU A 198 -23.35 -11.48 -1.96
N GLY A 199 -22.68 -11.79 -3.07
CA GLY A 199 -23.27 -11.68 -4.41
C GLY A 199 -23.62 -10.24 -4.82
N VAL A 200 -22.87 -9.24 -4.30
CA VAL A 200 -23.11 -7.82 -4.57
C VAL A 200 -21.95 -7.18 -5.36
N PRO A 201 -22.19 -6.09 -6.10
CA PRO A 201 -21.12 -5.31 -6.71
C PRO A 201 -20.11 -4.82 -5.65
N ARG A 202 -18.80 -4.93 -5.96
CA ARG A 202 -17.72 -4.55 -5.03
C ARG A 202 -17.84 -3.12 -4.52
N GLN A 203 -18.36 -2.21 -5.35
CA GLN A 203 -18.54 -0.80 -5.01
C GLN A 203 -19.53 -0.55 -3.87
N LEU A 204 -20.39 -1.53 -3.57
CA LEU A 204 -21.32 -1.46 -2.47
C LEU A 204 -20.70 -1.88 -1.12
N VAL A 205 -19.48 -2.41 -1.12
CA VAL A 205 -18.79 -2.86 0.09
C VAL A 205 -17.66 -1.90 0.44
N SER A 206 -17.67 -1.39 1.67
CA SER A 206 -16.53 -0.73 2.29
C SER A 206 -15.97 -1.59 3.41
N GLY A 207 -14.72 -1.36 3.78
CA GLY A 207 -14.00 -2.10 4.81
C GLY A 207 -12.50 -1.90 4.64
N TYR A 208 -11.75 -2.08 5.71
CA TYR A 208 -10.31 -1.85 5.72
C TYR A 208 -9.56 -3.06 6.25
N VAL A 209 -8.36 -3.25 5.74
CA VAL A 209 -7.34 -4.11 6.34
C VAL A 209 -6.24 -3.20 6.84
N ALA A 210 -5.84 -3.39 8.08
CA ALA A 210 -4.78 -2.66 8.76
C ALA A 210 -3.61 -3.59 9.10
N GLY A 211 -2.63 -3.12 9.88
CA GLY A 211 -1.51 -3.94 10.32
C GLY A 211 -0.32 -3.93 9.36
N GLU A 212 0.42 -5.03 9.29
CA GLU A 212 1.60 -5.23 8.45
C GLU A 212 1.20 -5.86 7.11
N HIS A 213 1.61 -5.25 6.00
CA HIS A 213 1.34 -5.80 4.67
C HIS A 213 1.95 -7.20 4.47
N GLY A 214 1.11 -8.15 4.09
CA GLY A 214 1.52 -9.52 3.73
C GLY A 214 1.94 -10.42 4.87
N ALA A 215 1.96 -9.95 6.13
CA ALA A 215 2.32 -10.78 7.29
C ALA A 215 1.29 -10.69 8.42
N ASN A 216 1.33 -9.63 9.23
CA ASN A 216 0.41 -9.45 10.35
C ASN A 216 -0.76 -8.55 9.92
N LEU A 217 -1.57 -9.04 8.98
CA LEU A 217 -2.78 -8.36 8.54
C LEU A 217 -3.79 -8.32 9.68
N VAL A 218 -4.48 -7.20 9.80
CA VAL A 218 -5.59 -7.02 10.74
C VAL A 218 -6.83 -6.61 9.94
N PRO A 219 -7.66 -7.57 9.47
CA PRO A 219 -8.93 -7.28 8.84
C PRO A 219 -9.86 -6.59 9.84
N LEU A 220 -10.21 -5.34 9.56
CA LEU A 220 -11.10 -4.55 10.42
C LEU A 220 -12.56 -4.85 10.07
N TRP A 221 -13.09 -5.94 10.58
CA TRP A 221 -14.48 -6.33 10.39
C TRP A 221 -15.46 -5.29 10.95
N SER A 222 -15.08 -4.60 12.02
CA SER A 222 -15.85 -3.48 12.58
C SER A 222 -16.05 -2.32 11.59
N SER A 223 -15.17 -2.21 10.60
CA SER A 223 -15.22 -1.17 9.56
C SER A 223 -16.08 -1.55 8.34
N VAL A 224 -16.52 -2.80 8.24
CA VAL A 224 -17.30 -3.27 7.10
C VAL A 224 -18.66 -2.61 7.06
N ARG A 225 -19.02 -2.08 5.89
CA ARG A 225 -20.35 -1.57 5.59
C ARG A 225 -20.76 -2.05 4.21
N VAL A 226 -22.02 -2.38 4.06
CA VAL A 226 -22.59 -2.78 2.76
C VAL A 226 -23.72 -1.81 2.42
N TYR A 227 -23.56 -1.08 1.33
CA TYR A 227 -24.59 -0.15 0.90
C TYR A 227 -25.89 -0.89 0.58
N GLY A 228 -26.98 -0.42 1.15
CA GLY A 228 -28.31 -1.06 1.04
C GLY A 228 -28.68 -1.95 2.23
N LEU A 229 -27.72 -2.26 3.12
CA LEU A 229 -27.98 -2.94 4.40
C LEU A 229 -27.96 -1.93 5.54
N ASN A 230 -28.83 -2.13 6.54
CA ASN A 230 -28.75 -1.42 7.81
C ASN A 230 -27.63 -2.00 8.71
N ASP A 231 -27.38 -1.36 9.86
CA ASP A 231 -26.30 -1.79 10.77
C ASP A 231 -26.52 -3.23 11.31
N GLY A 232 -27.76 -3.64 11.58
CA GLY A 232 -28.09 -4.99 12.03
C GLY A 232 -27.84 -6.03 10.94
N GLU A 233 -28.38 -5.79 9.75
CA GLU A 233 -28.16 -6.66 8.57
C GLU A 233 -26.68 -6.77 8.21
N THR A 234 -25.94 -5.67 8.33
CA THR A 234 -24.48 -5.67 8.11
C THR A 234 -23.77 -6.52 9.18
N ALA A 235 -24.17 -6.42 10.45
CA ALA A 235 -23.60 -7.22 11.53
C ALA A 235 -23.86 -8.72 11.30
N ASP A 236 -25.09 -9.10 10.95
CA ASP A 236 -25.45 -10.48 10.66
C ASP A 236 -24.67 -11.04 9.45
N ALA A 237 -24.50 -10.23 8.41
CA ALA A 237 -23.69 -10.61 7.26
C ALA A 237 -22.22 -10.81 7.65
N VAL A 238 -21.63 -9.90 8.43
CA VAL A 238 -20.26 -10.01 8.94
C VAL A 238 -20.07 -11.26 9.79
N ASP A 239 -20.98 -11.55 10.70
CA ASP A 239 -20.92 -12.75 11.57
C ASP A 239 -20.97 -14.03 10.73
N THR A 240 -21.82 -14.05 9.71
CA THR A 240 -21.91 -15.17 8.75
C THR A 240 -20.60 -15.36 7.99
N LEU A 241 -20.05 -14.27 7.42
CA LEU A 241 -18.82 -14.30 6.62
C LEU A 241 -17.58 -14.69 7.44
N ARG A 242 -17.53 -14.34 8.72
CA ARG A 242 -16.44 -14.73 9.61
C ARG A 242 -16.47 -16.23 9.96
N GLY A 243 -17.62 -16.87 9.87
CA GLY A 243 -17.76 -18.29 10.20
C GLY A 243 -17.35 -18.63 11.64
N GLY A 244 -17.56 -17.71 12.60
CA GLY A 244 -17.13 -17.85 13.99
C GLY A 244 -15.62 -17.64 14.23
N GLY A 245 -14.85 -17.27 13.21
CA GLY A 245 -13.40 -16.99 13.33
C GLY A 245 -13.13 -15.74 14.16
N ARG A 246 -12.12 -15.80 15.03
CA ARG A 246 -11.63 -14.66 15.83
C ARG A 246 -10.29 -14.17 15.31
N LEU A 247 -9.95 -12.91 15.58
CA LEU A 247 -8.62 -12.38 15.25
C LEU A 247 -7.51 -12.98 16.12
N THR A 248 -7.83 -13.43 17.33
CA THR A 248 -6.88 -14.17 18.17
C THR A 248 -6.39 -15.46 17.53
N ASP A 249 -7.23 -16.12 16.74
CA ASP A 249 -6.93 -17.38 16.08
C ASP A 249 -6.53 -17.19 14.61
N TYR A 250 -6.51 -15.94 14.16
CA TYR A 250 -6.25 -15.59 12.76
C TYR A 250 -4.90 -16.11 12.22
N PRO A 251 -3.76 -15.96 12.94
CA PRO A 251 -2.48 -16.50 12.49
C PRO A 251 -2.51 -18.02 12.28
N ASP A 252 -3.14 -18.76 13.20
CA ASP A 252 -3.24 -20.23 13.12
C ASP A 252 -4.17 -20.67 12.00
N ARG A 253 -5.29 -19.97 11.81
CA ARG A 253 -6.22 -20.19 10.69
C ARG A 253 -5.53 -19.97 9.34
N VAL A 254 -4.74 -18.89 9.20
CA VAL A 254 -3.97 -18.63 7.99
C VAL A 254 -2.91 -19.71 7.77
N ALA A 255 -2.19 -20.12 8.82
CA ALA A 255 -1.17 -21.16 8.72
C ALA A 255 -1.78 -22.50 8.27
N SER A 256 -2.86 -22.94 8.90
CA SER A 256 -3.59 -24.17 8.53
C SER A 256 -4.11 -24.12 7.10
N ALA A 257 -4.72 -23.00 6.70
CA ALA A 257 -5.22 -22.82 5.34
C ALA A 257 -4.08 -22.81 4.30
N ARG A 258 -2.93 -22.21 4.61
CA ARG A 258 -1.73 -22.22 3.77
C ARG A 258 -1.21 -23.65 3.57
N GLU A 259 -1.09 -24.43 4.65
CA GLU A 259 -0.64 -25.81 4.59
C GLU A 259 -1.55 -26.66 3.68
N SER A 260 -2.86 -26.48 3.79
CA SER A 260 -3.83 -27.23 2.99
C SER A 260 -3.74 -26.97 1.49
N ILE A 261 -3.36 -25.75 1.05
CA ILE A 261 -3.25 -25.41 -0.36
C ILE A 261 -1.84 -25.61 -0.93
N GLN A 262 -0.79 -25.56 -0.10
CA GLN A 262 0.60 -25.58 -0.56
C GLN A 262 0.94 -26.84 -1.35
N HIS A 263 0.43 -28.00 -0.93
CA HIS A 263 0.61 -29.25 -1.64
C HIS A 263 -0.07 -29.23 -3.04
N LEU A 264 -1.28 -28.69 -3.11
CA LEU A 264 -2.06 -28.63 -4.35
C LEU A 264 -1.42 -27.77 -5.44
N VAL A 265 -0.72 -26.67 -5.05
CA VAL A 265 -0.14 -25.73 -6.04
C VAL A 265 0.80 -26.44 -7.03
N HIS A 266 1.55 -27.42 -6.56
CA HIS A 266 2.56 -28.12 -7.38
C HIS A 266 2.02 -29.35 -8.09
N THR A 267 0.90 -29.92 -7.65
CA THR A 267 0.31 -31.14 -8.20
C THR A 267 -0.95 -30.88 -9.01
N GLU A 268 -1.82 -30.02 -8.53
CA GLU A 268 -3.13 -29.72 -9.09
C GLU A 268 -3.45 -28.22 -8.96
N THR A 269 -2.76 -27.37 -9.71
CA THR A 269 -2.85 -25.91 -9.60
C THR A 269 -4.30 -25.39 -9.64
N CYS A 270 -5.17 -25.94 -10.49
CA CYS A 270 -6.57 -25.53 -10.55
C CYS A 270 -7.29 -25.79 -9.23
N ALA A 271 -7.11 -27.00 -8.67
CA ALA A 271 -7.69 -27.37 -7.38
C ALA A 271 -7.20 -26.47 -6.22
N ALA A 272 -5.94 -26.02 -6.27
CA ALA A 272 -5.43 -25.06 -5.29
C ALA A 272 -6.18 -23.71 -5.35
N PHE A 273 -6.45 -23.19 -6.55
CA PHE A 273 -7.22 -21.97 -6.73
C PHE A 273 -8.69 -22.14 -6.32
N GLU A 274 -9.30 -23.28 -6.59
CA GLU A 274 -10.65 -23.62 -6.16
C GLU A 274 -10.76 -23.77 -4.64
N ALA A 275 -9.77 -24.42 -4.02
CA ALA A 275 -9.72 -24.61 -2.56
C ALA A 275 -9.68 -23.28 -1.80
N VAL A 276 -8.99 -22.25 -2.34
CA VAL A 276 -8.94 -20.92 -1.72
C VAL A 276 -10.34 -20.31 -1.60
N GLU A 277 -11.24 -20.57 -2.54
CA GLU A 277 -12.62 -20.03 -2.52
C GLU A 277 -13.43 -20.52 -1.31
N THR A 278 -13.05 -21.64 -0.70
CA THR A 278 -13.79 -22.23 0.44
C THR A 278 -13.48 -21.56 1.78
N PHE A 279 -12.42 -20.74 1.85
CA PHE A 279 -12.04 -20.05 3.07
C PHE A 279 -12.80 -18.74 3.26
N PRO A 280 -12.95 -18.25 4.51
CA PRO A 280 -13.53 -16.93 4.79
C PRO A 280 -12.77 -15.78 4.11
N PRO A 281 -13.43 -14.63 3.84
CA PRO A 281 -12.85 -13.48 3.16
C PRO A 281 -11.52 -12.99 3.72
N ASP A 282 -11.40 -12.94 5.05
CA ASP A 282 -10.16 -12.52 5.74
C ASP A 282 -8.97 -13.43 5.41
N ILE A 283 -9.18 -14.73 5.37
CA ILE A 283 -8.16 -15.71 5.00
C ILE A 283 -7.79 -15.59 3.52
N ARG A 284 -8.78 -15.45 2.63
CA ARG A 284 -8.55 -15.32 1.19
C ARG A 284 -7.71 -14.08 0.83
N VAL A 285 -7.85 -12.98 1.58
CA VAL A 285 -7.03 -11.77 1.37
C VAL A 285 -5.54 -12.10 1.41
N GLN A 286 -5.12 -12.93 2.34
CA GLN A 286 -3.72 -13.32 2.50
C GLN A 286 -3.32 -14.44 1.54
N LEU A 287 -4.13 -15.46 1.38
CA LEU A 287 -3.77 -16.64 0.60
C LEU A 287 -3.71 -16.39 -0.91
N ARG A 288 -4.60 -15.57 -1.50
CA ARG A 288 -4.61 -15.36 -2.95
C ARG A 288 -3.30 -14.79 -3.51
N PRO A 289 -2.68 -13.75 -2.92
CA PRO A 289 -1.37 -13.29 -3.39
C PRO A 289 -0.28 -14.34 -3.21
N GLU A 290 -0.30 -15.09 -2.10
CA GLU A 290 0.65 -16.17 -1.86
C GLU A 290 0.52 -17.28 -2.92
N LEU A 291 -0.71 -17.71 -3.20
CA LEU A 291 -1.00 -18.69 -4.24
C LEU A 291 -0.53 -18.23 -5.63
N THR A 292 -0.77 -16.95 -5.95
CA THR A 292 -0.26 -16.35 -7.19
C THR A 292 1.27 -16.44 -7.27
N HIS A 293 1.98 -16.21 -6.18
CA HIS A 293 3.44 -16.33 -6.14
C HIS A 293 3.89 -17.79 -6.24
N LEU A 294 3.24 -18.69 -5.54
CA LEU A 294 3.55 -20.13 -5.57
C LEU A 294 3.31 -20.74 -6.96
N SER A 295 2.34 -20.24 -7.73
CA SER A 295 2.12 -20.64 -9.12
C SER A 295 3.17 -20.12 -10.11
N GLY A 296 4.22 -19.43 -9.63
CA GLY A 296 5.28 -18.85 -10.46
C GLY A 296 4.96 -17.49 -11.07
N SER A 297 3.79 -16.94 -10.77
CA SER A 297 3.38 -15.62 -11.23
C SER A 297 3.76 -14.53 -10.20
N ARG A 298 3.43 -13.28 -10.50
CA ARG A 298 3.61 -12.13 -9.60
C ARG A 298 2.39 -11.23 -9.67
N THR A 299 2.13 -10.50 -8.59
CA THR A 299 0.99 -9.58 -8.50
C THR A 299 1.28 -8.20 -9.14
N VAL A 300 1.99 -8.18 -10.28
CA VAL A 300 2.45 -6.95 -10.95
C VAL A 300 1.28 -6.05 -11.32
N MET A 301 0.29 -6.60 -12.04
CA MET A 301 -0.90 -5.84 -12.48
C MET A 301 -1.69 -5.26 -11.31
N ALA A 302 -1.92 -6.07 -10.27
CA ALA A 302 -2.68 -5.65 -9.11
C ALA A 302 -1.97 -4.52 -8.34
N THR A 303 -0.65 -4.66 -8.13
CA THR A 303 0.16 -3.65 -7.44
C THR A 303 0.23 -2.35 -8.25
N ALA A 304 0.42 -2.44 -9.56
CA ALA A 304 0.43 -1.28 -10.44
C ALA A 304 -0.92 -0.55 -10.44
N ASN A 305 -2.02 -1.28 -10.60
CA ASN A 305 -3.35 -0.68 -10.63
C ASN A 305 -3.71 0.05 -9.33
N VAL A 306 -3.40 -0.54 -8.18
CA VAL A 306 -3.61 0.11 -6.86
C VAL A 306 -2.81 1.40 -6.75
N THR A 307 -1.56 1.40 -7.22
CA THR A 307 -0.70 2.59 -7.23
C THR A 307 -1.28 3.66 -8.15
N VAL A 308 -1.64 3.29 -9.37
CA VAL A 308 -2.22 4.21 -10.38
C VAL A 308 -3.56 4.79 -9.92
N ASP A 309 -4.37 4.01 -9.21
CA ASP A 309 -5.62 4.51 -8.64
C ASP A 309 -5.38 5.62 -7.61
N MET A 310 -4.39 5.46 -6.72
CA MET A 310 -4.00 6.52 -5.77
C MET A 310 -3.44 7.75 -6.51
N VAL A 311 -2.53 7.55 -7.47
CA VAL A 311 -1.95 8.64 -8.25
C VAL A 311 -3.05 9.42 -8.98
N ARG A 312 -4.00 8.74 -9.62
CA ARG A 312 -5.13 9.38 -10.32
C ARG A 312 -5.93 10.30 -9.40
N GLN A 313 -6.27 9.82 -8.21
CA GLN A 313 -7.04 10.61 -7.25
C GLN A 313 -6.24 11.83 -6.76
N MET A 314 -4.92 11.69 -6.60
CA MET A 314 -4.02 12.80 -6.26
C MET A 314 -3.95 13.84 -7.40
N MET A 315 -3.83 13.38 -8.65
CA MET A 315 -3.81 14.26 -9.84
C MET A 315 -5.13 15.03 -10.02
N GLU A 316 -6.25 14.41 -9.64
CA GLU A 316 -7.56 15.07 -9.65
C GLU A 316 -7.74 16.03 -8.45
N GLY A 317 -6.78 16.13 -7.54
CA GLY A 317 -6.85 16.98 -6.35
C GLY A 317 -7.90 16.54 -5.33
N ARG A 318 -8.31 15.28 -5.37
CA ARG A 318 -9.32 14.73 -4.46
C ARG A 318 -8.71 14.24 -3.16
N GLU A 319 -9.45 14.40 -2.08
CA GLU A 319 -9.20 13.64 -0.86
C GLU A 319 -9.79 12.24 -1.00
N MET A 320 -8.98 11.23 -0.64
CA MET A 320 -9.37 9.83 -0.73
C MET A 320 -9.30 9.14 0.63
N SER A 321 -10.33 8.35 0.94
CA SER A 321 -10.34 7.47 2.11
C SER A 321 -9.77 6.11 1.72
N VAL A 322 -8.56 5.84 2.16
CA VAL A 322 -7.80 4.61 1.85
C VAL A 322 -7.22 4.01 3.14
N ALA A 323 -6.73 2.78 3.09
CA ALA A 323 -5.79 2.30 4.09
C ALA A 323 -4.37 2.46 3.54
N GLY A 324 -3.40 2.78 4.39
CA GLY A 324 -2.00 2.92 3.98
C GLY A 324 -1.06 2.78 5.16
N GLN A 325 0.17 2.32 4.89
CA GLN A 325 1.22 2.35 5.91
C GLN A 325 1.68 3.78 6.10
N VAL A 326 1.65 4.24 7.34
CA VAL A 326 2.08 5.58 7.74
C VAL A 326 2.93 5.52 9.00
N MET A 327 3.82 6.49 9.18
CA MET A 327 4.56 6.68 10.41
C MET A 327 3.66 7.40 11.43
N LEU A 328 3.52 6.82 12.62
CA LEU A 328 2.72 7.33 13.72
C LEU A 328 3.65 7.87 14.83
N GLU A 329 3.36 9.05 15.32
CA GLU A 329 4.12 9.69 16.40
C GLU A 329 3.53 9.42 17.79
N GLY A 330 2.42 8.70 17.87
CA GLY A 330 1.88 8.14 19.11
C GLY A 330 0.76 8.93 19.76
N GLU A 331 0.45 10.13 19.27
CA GLU A 331 -0.65 10.92 19.82
C GLU A 331 -1.92 10.75 18.99
N GLY A 332 -3.00 10.32 19.63
CA GLY A 332 -4.36 10.31 19.04
C GLY A 332 -4.77 9.09 18.21
N VAL A 333 -3.87 8.18 17.87
CA VAL A 333 -4.22 6.98 17.09
C VAL A 333 -3.94 5.73 17.92
N TYR A 334 -4.91 5.34 18.73
CA TYR A 334 -4.86 4.17 19.62
C TYR A 334 -3.60 4.11 20.52
N GLY A 335 -2.87 5.23 20.70
CA GLY A 335 -1.60 5.27 21.45
C GLY A 335 -0.42 4.56 20.76
N ILE A 336 -0.55 4.22 19.48
CA ILE A 336 0.46 3.48 18.72
C ILE A 336 1.53 4.43 18.17
N ARG A 337 2.82 3.99 18.21
CA ARG A 337 3.97 4.65 17.61
C ARG A 337 4.60 3.73 16.55
N GLY A 338 5.31 4.33 15.59
CA GLY A 338 6.00 3.61 14.53
C GLY A 338 5.15 3.44 13.28
N VAL A 339 5.58 2.57 12.36
CA VAL A 339 4.87 2.35 11.10
C VAL A 339 3.75 1.34 11.28
N LEU A 340 2.58 1.68 10.76
CA LEU A 340 1.42 0.77 10.76
C LEU A 340 0.52 1.06 9.57
N GLY A 341 -0.08 0.04 8.98
CA GLY A 341 -1.19 0.18 8.04
C GLY A 341 -2.47 0.55 8.78
N LEU A 342 -3.09 1.67 8.41
CA LEU A 342 -4.35 2.16 9.01
C LEU A 342 -5.23 2.84 7.97
N PRO A 343 -6.55 2.96 8.24
CA PRO A 343 -7.42 3.84 7.48
C PRO A 343 -6.96 5.30 7.61
N LEU A 344 -6.94 6.02 6.50
CA LEU A 344 -6.52 7.42 6.47
C LEU A 344 -7.27 8.20 5.38
N LEU A 345 -7.27 9.51 5.53
CA LEU A 345 -7.61 10.45 4.50
C LEU A 345 -6.31 10.98 3.89
N ALA A 346 -6.15 10.82 2.58
CA ALA A 346 -4.98 11.26 1.83
C ALA A 346 -5.37 12.21 0.70
N SER A 347 -4.41 13.03 0.27
CA SER A 347 -4.53 13.93 -0.87
C SER A 347 -3.20 14.05 -1.60
N ASN A 348 -3.12 14.94 -2.61
CA ASN A 348 -1.87 15.31 -3.26
C ASN A 348 -0.87 16.06 -2.34
N GLN A 349 -1.20 16.27 -1.08
CA GLN A 349 -0.34 16.83 -0.05
C GLN A 349 0.09 15.78 1.00
N GLY A 350 -0.20 14.51 0.72
CA GLY A 350 0.10 13.39 1.60
C GLY A 350 -1.05 13.05 2.56
N VAL A 351 -0.71 12.64 3.77
CA VAL A 351 -1.67 12.26 4.81
C VAL A 351 -2.35 13.49 5.38
N VAL A 352 -3.64 13.63 5.10
CA VAL A 352 -4.47 14.67 5.68
C VAL A 352 -4.79 14.35 7.14
N ARG A 353 -5.25 13.10 7.37
CA ARG A 353 -5.61 12.62 8.71
C ARG A 353 -5.60 11.09 8.75
N VAL A 354 -5.11 10.51 9.83
CA VAL A 354 -5.34 9.10 10.14
C VAL A 354 -6.74 8.96 10.74
N LEU A 355 -7.51 8.02 10.21
CA LEU A 355 -8.88 7.76 10.66
C LEU A 355 -8.84 6.77 11.83
N SER A 356 -9.63 6.99 12.84
CA SER A 356 -9.72 6.13 14.03
C SER A 356 -11.16 5.62 14.20
N PRO A 357 -11.63 4.72 13.32
CA PRO A 357 -12.95 4.13 13.48
C PRO A 357 -13.05 3.37 14.81
N PRO A 358 -14.25 3.22 15.39
CA PRO A 358 -14.45 2.33 16.51
C PRO A 358 -14.02 0.91 16.16
N LEU A 359 -13.17 0.34 17.00
CA LEU A 359 -12.64 -1.02 16.83
C LEU A 359 -13.28 -1.99 17.82
N TRP A 360 -13.39 -3.24 17.44
CA TRP A 360 -13.59 -4.29 18.42
C TRP A 360 -12.33 -4.50 19.26
N GLN A 361 -12.49 -5.03 20.47
CA GLN A 361 -11.37 -5.20 21.40
C GLN A 361 -10.28 -6.10 20.83
N GLU A 362 -10.64 -7.14 20.08
CA GLU A 362 -9.69 -8.03 19.42
C GLU A 362 -8.90 -7.33 18.30
N GLU A 363 -9.54 -6.42 17.55
CA GLU A 363 -8.88 -5.63 16.51
C GLU A 363 -7.89 -4.63 17.10
N ALA A 364 -8.28 -3.93 18.15
CA ALA A 364 -7.39 -3.01 18.85
C ALA A 364 -6.14 -3.74 19.39
N ARG A 365 -6.30 -4.92 19.98
CA ARG A 365 -5.19 -5.76 20.44
C ARG A 365 -4.28 -6.17 19.29
N ALA A 366 -4.86 -6.71 18.21
CA ALA A 366 -4.11 -7.15 17.04
C ALA A 366 -3.31 -6.01 16.37
N LEU A 367 -3.84 -4.78 16.37
CA LEU A 367 -3.11 -3.60 15.89
C LEU A 367 -1.89 -3.27 16.74
N HIS A 368 -1.99 -3.34 18.07
CA HIS A 368 -0.86 -3.13 18.97
C HIS A 368 0.22 -4.22 18.78
N GLU A 369 -0.18 -5.47 18.64
CA GLU A 369 0.73 -6.60 18.37
C GLU A 369 1.43 -6.44 17.03
N ALA A 370 0.69 -6.08 15.97
CA ALA A 370 1.26 -5.81 14.65
C ALA A 370 2.26 -4.64 14.68
N ALA A 371 1.91 -3.54 15.35
CA ALA A 371 2.79 -2.37 15.48
C ALA A 371 4.08 -2.70 16.23
N ALA A 372 4.02 -3.50 17.29
CA ALA A 372 5.19 -3.97 18.03
C ALA A 372 6.09 -4.85 17.14
N ALA A 373 5.50 -5.81 16.42
CA ALA A 373 6.22 -6.71 15.52
C ALA A 373 6.89 -5.94 14.35
N ILE A 374 6.21 -4.95 13.77
CA ILE A 374 6.79 -4.10 12.72
C ILE A 374 7.97 -3.29 13.27
N THR A 375 7.80 -2.68 14.44
CA THR A 375 8.84 -1.86 15.09
C THR A 375 10.09 -2.69 15.36
N GLU A 376 9.95 -3.91 15.88
CA GLU A 376 11.05 -4.83 16.12
C GLU A 376 11.80 -5.18 14.82
N LYS A 377 11.05 -5.54 13.76
CA LYS A 377 11.64 -5.87 12.45
C LYS A 377 12.39 -4.69 11.84
N VAL A 378 11.76 -3.51 11.80
CA VAL A 378 12.37 -2.29 11.25
C VAL A 378 13.65 -1.93 11.99
N ASN A 379 13.63 -1.97 13.32
CA ASN A 379 14.81 -1.68 14.14
C ASN A 379 15.94 -2.70 13.87
N ARG A 380 15.61 -3.98 13.79
CA ARG A 380 16.60 -5.05 13.49
C ARG A 380 17.24 -4.83 12.11
N TRP A 381 16.47 -4.55 11.08
CA TRP A 381 16.98 -4.31 9.72
C TRP A 381 17.87 -3.06 9.65
N GLN A 382 17.48 -1.98 10.35
CA GLN A 382 18.28 -0.75 10.38
C GLN A 382 19.58 -0.92 11.18
N ALA A 383 19.56 -1.65 12.30
CA ALA A 383 20.75 -1.92 13.10
C ALA A 383 21.78 -2.76 12.32
N ALA A 384 21.33 -3.79 11.61
CA ALA A 384 22.20 -4.63 10.79
C ALA A 384 22.93 -3.83 9.69
N HIS A 385 22.29 -2.80 9.13
CA HIS A 385 22.91 -1.95 8.12
C HIS A 385 23.99 -1.02 8.69
N GLN A 386 23.82 -0.52 9.92
CA GLN A 386 24.80 0.35 10.59
C GLN A 386 26.10 -0.37 10.94
N VAL A 387 26.06 -1.69 11.12
CA VAL A 387 27.24 -2.53 11.40
C VAL A 387 28.01 -2.88 10.11
N SER A 388 27.39 -2.73 8.95
CA SER A 388 27.94 -3.11 7.63
C SER A 388 28.56 -1.93 6.86
N VAL A 389 28.51 -0.71 7.41
CA VAL A 389 29.09 0.54 6.87
C VAL A 389 30.25 0.95 7.76
#